data_1293cc7af4ccdb5636bddf0dc277c762
#
_entry.id   1293cc7af4ccdb5636bddf0dc277c762
#
_cell.length_a   1.000
_cell.length_b   1.000
_cell.length_c   1.000
_cell.angle_alpha   90.00
_cell.angle_beta   90.00
_cell.angle_gamma   90.00
#
_symmetry.space_group_name_H-M   'P 1'
#
loop_
_entity.id
_entity.type
_entity.pdbx_description
1 polymer ?
#
loop_
_entity_poly.entity_id
_entity_poly.type
_entity_poly.pdbx_seq_one_letter_code
_entity_poly.pdbx_strand_id
1 'polypeptide(L)'
;VSSQPVSPAAPLSRRDQILAAAAELFARHGFHGVGIDDIGAAVGISGPALYRHFRSKDAMLGEMLTSISEMLLDGGQAIAQRHGELSDAGGLLGELVGFQVDFALDNPALITVQERNLGNLTDPDRRRVRGLQRRYVEVWVQAIQDVVRGIDEPSARAAAHAVFGLINSTPHSRHIDRAEMAALLRRMAVAALLGQRE
;
A
#
# COMPACT_ATOMS: atom_id res chain seq x y z
N VAL A 1 -33.81 5.24 12.67
CA VAL A 1 -32.39 5.07 12.32
C VAL A 1 -32.14 6.04 11.17
N SER A 2 -31.58 7.22 11.48
CA SER A 2 -31.28 8.25 10.49
C SER A 2 -29.94 7.92 9.84
N SER A 3 -29.98 7.50 8.57
CA SER A 3 -28.81 7.36 7.73
C SER A 3 -28.25 8.75 7.43
N GLN A 4 -27.08 9.09 7.98
CA GLN A 4 -26.35 10.28 7.56
C GLN A 4 -25.86 10.07 6.13
N PRO A 5 -25.99 11.05 5.21
CA PRO A 5 -25.44 10.97 3.89
C PRO A 5 -23.91 10.99 4.00
N VAL A 6 -23.26 10.00 3.37
CA VAL A 6 -21.80 9.98 3.19
C VAL A 6 -21.43 11.23 2.39
N SER A 7 -20.70 12.13 3.01
CA SER A 7 -20.19 13.35 2.35
C SER A 7 -19.33 12.93 1.15
N PRO A 8 -19.51 13.51 -0.06
CA PRO A 8 -18.66 13.19 -1.19
C PRO A 8 -17.20 13.51 -0.82
N ALA A 9 -16.30 12.57 -1.10
CA ALA A 9 -14.86 12.77 -0.89
C ALA A 9 -14.43 14.09 -1.55
N ALA A 10 -13.67 14.89 -0.83
CA ALA A 10 -13.14 16.16 -1.37
C ALA A 10 -12.38 15.88 -2.67
N PRO A 11 -12.50 16.74 -3.69
CA PRO A 11 -11.79 16.55 -4.96
C PRO A 11 -10.28 16.49 -4.70
N LEU A 12 -9.60 15.53 -5.33
CA LEU A 12 -8.15 15.37 -5.24
C LEU A 12 -7.44 16.70 -5.55
N SER A 13 -6.45 17.04 -4.75
CA SER A 13 -5.60 18.19 -5.04
C SER A 13 -4.93 18.03 -6.41
N ARG A 14 -4.52 19.13 -7.03
CA ARG A 14 -3.80 19.05 -8.31
C ARG A 14 -2.50 18.23 -8.18
N ARG A 15 -1.87 18.30 -7.04
CA ARG A 15 -0.67 17.53 -6.73
C ARG A 15 -0.96 16.02 -6.71
N ASP A 16 -2.06 15.61 -6.08
CA ASP A 16 -2.47 14.20 -6.02
C ASP A 16 -2.88 13.66 -7.38
N GLN A 17 -3.55 14.49 -8.21
CA GLN A 17 -3.87 14.13 -9.60
C GLN A 17 -2.61 13.84 -10.43
N ILE A 18 -1.56 14.66 -10.27
CA ILE A 18 -0.28 14.47 -10.92
C ILE A 18 0.39 13.18 -10.45
N LEU A 19 0.42 12.92 -9.13
CA LEU A 19 0.99 11.69 -8.59
C LEU A 19 0.26 10.44 -9.06
N ALA A 20 -1.08 10.48 -9.11
CA ALA A 20 -1.89 9.37 -9.61
C ALA A 20 -1.60 9.08 -11.09
N ALA A 21 -1.55 10.11 -11.95
CA ALA A 21 -1.21 9.94 -13.36
C ALA A 21 0.23 9.42 -13.55
N ALA A 22 1.17 9.93 -12.77
CA ALA A 22 2.56 9.47 -12.79
C ALA A 22 2.67 7.99 -12.38
N ALA A 23 1.91 7.55 -11.35
CA ALA A 23 1.89 6.16 -10.92
C ALA A 23 1.41 5.22 -12.05
N GLU A 24 0.33 5.57 -12.74
CA GLU A 24 -0.18 4.81 -13.87
C GLU A 24 0.83 4.70 -15.02
N LEU A 25 1.48 5.81 -15.36
CA LEU A 25 2.50 5.83 -16.40
C LEU A 25 3.74 5.01 -16.01
N PHE A 26 4.24 5.17 -14.78
CA PHE A 26 5.39 4.39 -14.30
C PHE A 26 5.10 2.90 -14.22
N ALA A 27 3.89 2.52 -13.82
CA ALA A 27 3.47 1.11 -13.78
C ALA A 27 3.45 0.49 -15.17
N ARG A 28 2.97 1.23 -16.20
CA ARG A 28 2.82 0.73 -17.58
C ARG A 28 4.12 0.77 -18.38
N HIS A 29 4.86 1.86 -18.29
CA HIS A 29 6.00 2.14 -19.18
C HIS A 29 7.35 2.07 -18.47
N GLY A 30 7.35 1.84 -17.15
CA GLY A 30 8.53 1.90 -16.30
C GLY A 30 8.98 3.34 -16.01
N PHE A 31 9.71 3.53 -14.93
CA PHE A 31 10.14 4.86 -14.48
C PHE A 31 10.99 5.59 -15.52
N HIS A 32 11.94 4.90 -16.15
CA HIS A 32 12.86 5.51 -17.14
C HIS A 32 12.17 5.79 -18.48
N GLY A 33 11.11 5.04 -18.83
CA GLY A 33 10.37 5.20 -20.08
C GLY A 33 9.37 6.36 -20.10
N VAL A 34 9.19 7.08 -18.98
CA VAL A 34 8.20 8.17 -18.85
C VAL A 34 8.93 9.52 -18.69
N GLY A 35 8.59 10.48 -19.54
CA GLY A 35 9.06 11.87 -19.45
C GLY A 35 8.14 12.77 -18.62
N ILE A 36 8.64 13.96 -18.28
CA ILE A 36 7.83 15.00 -17.59
C ILE A 36 6.67 15.47 -18.47
N ASP A 37 6.90 15.57 -19.79
CA ASP A 37 5.87 15.99 -20.72
C ASP A 37 4.75 14.96 -20.84
N ASP A 38 5.04 13.67 -20.74
CA ASP A 38 4.02 12.60 -20.74
C ASP A 38 3.12 12.73 -19.52
N ILE A 39 3.70 13.00 -18.35
CA ILE A 39 2.93 13.19 -17.11
C ILE A 39 2.10 14.49 -17.22
N GLY A 40 2.70 15.56 -17.73
CA GLY A 40 2.00 16.81 -17.96
C GLY A 40 0.79 16.65 -18.88
N ALA A 41 0.97 15.97 -20.02
CA ALA A 41 -0.07 15.69 -20.98
C ALA A 41 -1.21 14.87 -20.37
N ALA A 42 -0.90 13.85 -19.55
CA ALA A 42 -1.89 13.00 -18.88
C ALA A 42 -2.83 13.77 -17.93
N VAL A 43 -2.37 14.91 -17.38
CA VAL A 43 -3.18 15.76 -16.48
C VAL A 43 -3.55 17.11 -17.12
N GLY A 44 -3.27 17.32 -18.41
CA GLY A 44 -3.64 18.53 -19.13
C GLY A 44 -2.86 19.79 -18.72
N ILE A 45 -1.56 19.67 -18.38
CA ILE A 45 -0.66 20.81 -18.13
C ILE A 45 0.64 20.65 -18.92
N SER A 46 1.33 21.77 -19.15
CA SER A 46 2.64 21.74 -19.78
C SER A 46 3.73 21.24 -18.84
N GLY A 47 4.83 20.67 -19.38
CA GLY A 47 6.02 20.30 -18.63
C GLY A 47 6.52 21.41 -17.70
N PRO A 48 6.70 22.66 -18.17
CA PRO A 48 7.05 23.79 -17.30
C PRO A 48 6.08 24.07 -16.16
N ALA A 49 4.77 23.83 -16.38
CA ALA A 49 3.77 23.98 -15.32
C ALA A 49 3.89 22.86 -14.25
N LEU A 50 4.32 21.66 -14.65
CA LEU A 50 4.52 20.55 -13.77
C LEU A 50 5.67 20.80 -12.78
N TYR A 51 6.74 21.48 -13.21
CA TYR A 51 7.86 21.87 -12.34
C TYR A 51 7.48 22.83 -11.19
N ARG A 52 6.32 23.49 -11.26
CA ARG A 52 5.77 24.26 -10.12
C ARG A 52 5.27 23.36 -8.98
N HIS A 53 4.94 22.11 -9.30
CA HIS A 53 4.46 21.12 -8.32
C HIS A 53 5.59 20.21 -7.85
N PHE A 54 6.48 19.79 -8.74
CA PHE A 54 7.55 18.84 -8.45
C PHE A 54 8.85 19.26 -9.13
N ARG A 55 9.94 19.31 -8.38
CA ARG A 55 11.26 19.73 -8.89
C ARG A 55 11.89 18.73 -9.87
N SER A 56 11.49 17.46 -9.84
CA SER A 56 11.97 16.40 -10.74
C SER A 56 11.06 15.19 -10.71
N LYS A 57 11.25 14.28 -11.66
CA LYS A 57 10.59 12.97 -11.71
C LYS A 57 11.00 12.09 -10.51
N ASP A 58 12.27 12.15 -10.10
CA ASP A 58 12.76 11.45 -8.90
C ASP A 58 12.08 11.96 -7.64
N ALA A 59 11.84 13.28 -7.52
CA ALA A 59 11.11 13.84 -6.40
C ALA A 59 9.64 13.38 -6.37
N MET A 60 9.00 13.19 -7.53
CA MET A 60 7.65 12.60 -7.60
C MET A 60 7.66 11.16 -7.10
N LEU A 61 8.61 10.35 -7.56
CA LEU A 61 8.73 8.95 -7.12
C LEU A 61 9.00 8.86 -5.63
N GLY A 62 9.92 9.70 -5.11
CA GLY A 62 10.24 9.77 -3.69
C GLY A 62 9.03 10.10 -2.82
N GLU A 63 8.28 11.14 -3.21
CA GLU A 63 7.06 11.53 -2.52
C GLU A 63 5.98 10.46 -2.59
N MET A 64 5.74 9.91 -3.78
CA MET A 64 4.76 8.85 -4.00
C MET A 64 5.01 7.66 -3.08
N LEU A 65 6.22 7.09 -3.10
CA LEU A 65 6.54 5.91 -2.29
C LEU A 65 6.62 6.21 -0.80
N THR A 66 7.01 7.43 -0.40
CA THR A 66 6.98 7.87 0.99
C THR A 66 5.55 7.98 1.49
N SER A 67 4.67 8.69 0.77
CA SER A 67 3.28 8.90 1.16
C SER A 67 2.50 7.59 1.28
N ILE A 68 2.72 6.63 0.37
CA ILE A 68 2.12 5.30 0.46
C ILE A 68 2.60 4.58 1.72
N SER A 69 3.92 4.61 1.98
CA SER A 69 4.49 3.91 3.12
C SER A 69 4.04 4.53 4.45
N GLU A 70 3.87 5.85 4.50
CA GLU A 70 3.29 6.56 5.65
C GLU A 70 1.83 6.16 5.86
N MET A 71 1.00 6.21 4.82
CA MET A 71 -0.42 5.87 4.88
C MET A 71 -0.63 4.42 5.35
N LEU A 72 0.15 3.46 4.83
CA LEU A 72 0.06 2.06 5.26
C LEU A 72 0.49 1.89 6.72
N LEU A 73 1.57 2.54 7.14
CA LEU A 73 2.04 2.49 8.52
C LEU A 73 1.02 3.11 9.48
N ASP A 74 0.54 4.31 9.18
CA ASP A 74 -0.39 5.04 10.05
C ASP A 74 -1.72 4.27 10.17
N GLY A 75 -2.24 3.74 9.05
CA GLY A 75 -3.44 2.91 9.04
C GLY A 75 -3.27 1.63 9.85
N GLY A 76 -2.16 0.91 9.66
CA GLY A 76 -1.85 -0.30 10.42
C GLY A 76 -1.68 -0.04 11.92
N GLN A 77 -1.02 1.06 12.30
CA GLN A 77 -0.86 1.46 13.70
C GLN A 77 -2.20 1.85 14.33
N ALA A 78 -3.05 2.59 13.62
CA ALA A 78 -4.39 2.94 14.10
C ALA A 78 -5.28 1.71 14.33
N ILE A 79 -5.19 0.71 13.44
CA ILE A 79 -5.87 -0.58 13.61
C ILE A 79 -5.34 -1.29 14.85
N ALA A 80 -4.02 -1.42 14.99
CA ALA A 80 -3.39 -2.08 16.13
C ALA A 80 -3.76 -1.43 17.47
N GLN A 81 -3.79 -0.10 17.53
CA GLN A 81 -4.18 0.64 18.74
C GLN A 81 -5.62 0.34 19.14
N ARG A 82 -6.59 0.40 18.21
CA ARG A 82 -8.00 0.11 18.51
C ARG A 82 -8.22 -1.29 19.05
N HIS A 83 -7.57 -2.30 18.45
CA HIS A 83 -7.70 -3.69 18.90
C HIS A 83 -6.94 -3.97 20.19
N GLY A 84 -5.84 -3.27 20.46
CA GLY A 84 -5.13 -3.34 21.74
C GLY A 84 -6.03 -2.92 22.91
N GLU A 85 -6.84 -1.89 22.73
CA GLU A 85 -7.82 -1.40 23.71
C GLU A 85 -8.95 -2.42 23.94
N LEU A 86 -9.31 -3.21 22.92
CA LEU A 86 -10.38 -4.22 22.99
C LEU A 86 -9.90 -5.61 23.39
N SER A 87 -8.58 -5.84 23.47
CA SER A 87 -7.94 -7.16 23.68
C SER A 87 -8.39 -8.21 22.65
N ASP A 88 -8.63 -7.81 21.39
CA ASP A 88 -9.13 -8.65 20.30
C ASP A 88 -8.01 -8.90 19.25
N ALA A 89 -7.12 -9.81 19.54
CA ALA A 89 -6.03 -10.16 18.63
C ALA A 89 -6.51 -10.82 17.32
N GLY A 90 -7.61 -11.58 17.36
CA GLY A 90 -8.17 -12.23 16.16
C GLY A 90 -8.77 -11.22 15.19
N GLY A 91 -9.53 -10.27 15.70
CA GLY A 91 -10.09 -9.16 14.94
C GLY A 91 -9.01 -8.25 14.35
N LEU A 92 -7.94 -7.97 15.12
CA LEU A 92 -6.79 -7.20 14.67
C LEU A 92 -6.20 -7.75 13.36
N LEU A 93 -5.89 -9.05 13.33
CA LEU A 93 -5.27 -9.66 12.15
C LEU A 93 -6.20 -9.63 10.93
N GLY A 94 -7.50 -9.88 11.15
CA GLY A 94 -8.53 -9.79 10.09
C GLY A 94 -8.66 -8.38 9.53
N GLU A 95 -8.61 -7.34 10.36
CA GLU A 95 -8.71 -5.95 9.93
C GLU A 95 -7.43 -5.48 9.20
N LEU A 96 -6.24 -5.88 9.65
CA LEU A 96 -4.98 -5.61 8.94
C LEU A 96 -4.98 -6.24 7.54
N VAL A 97 -5.42 -7.49 7.43
CA VAL A 97 -5.57 -8.16 6.13
C VAL A 97 -6.57 -7.41 5.25
N GLY A 98 -7.73 -7.03 5.81
CA GLY A 98 -8.74 -6.26 5.09
C GLY A 98 -8.19 -4.94 4.55
N PHE A 99 -7.50 -4.18 5.38
CA PHE A 99 -6.89 -2.90 5.03
C PHE A 99 -5.85 -3.04 3.90
N GLN A 100 -4.95 -4.02 3.99
CA GLN A 100 -3.96 -4.28 2.95
C GLN A 100 -4.60 -4.74 1.63
N VAL A 101 -5.63 -5.59 1.68
CA VAL A 101 -6.37 -6.05 0.50
C VAL A 101 -7.07 -4.88 -0.20
N ASP A 102 -7.77 -4.04 0.54
CA ASP A 102 -8.46 -2.88 -0.03
C ASP A 102 -7.46 -1.93 -0.67
N PHE A 103 -6.35 -1.63 0.01
CA PHE A 103 -5.27 -0.81 -0.56
C PHE A 103 -4.75 -1.40 -1.88
N ALA A 104 -4.42 -2.69 -1.92
CA ALA A 104 -3.84 -3.32 -3.10
C ALA A 104 -4.81 -3.36 -4.29
N LEU A 105 -6.09 -3.58 -4.04
CA LEU A 105 -7.12 -3.60 -5.09
C LEU A 105 -7.43 -2.20 -5.63
N ASP A 106 -7.40 -1.18 -4.78
CA ASP A 106 -7.70 0.19 -5.17
C ASP A 106 -6.49 0.90 -5.81
N ASN A 107 -5.26 0.40 -5.56
CA ASN A 107 -4.01 1.04 -5.99
C ASN A 107 -3.04 0.08 -6.71
N PRO A 108 -3.47 -0.68 -7.74
CA PRO A 108 -2.61 -1.68 -8.39
C PRO A 108 -1.37 -1.07 -9.08
N ALA A 109 -1.49 0.15 -9.60
CA ALA A 109 -0.35 0.87 -10.17
C ALA A 109 0.72 1.18 -9.11
N LEU A 110 0.29 1.59 -7.90
CA LEU A 110 1.21 1.89 -6.80
C LEU A 110 1.93 0.64 -6.29
N ILE A 111 1.26 -0.52 -6.24
CA ILE A 111 1.90 -1.81 -5.94
C ILE A 111 3.02 -2.07 -6.94
N THR A 112 2.71 -1.98 -8.24
CA THR A 112 3.71 -2.19 -9.31
C THR A 112 4.88 -1.21 -9.21
N VAL A 113 4.61 0.07 -8.95
CA VAL A 113 5.66 1.10 -8.80
C VAL A 113 6.54 0.81 -7.60
N GLN A 114 5.94 0.45 -6.46
CA GLN A 114 6.69 0.12 -5.24
C GLN A 114 7.61 -1.08 -5.43
N GLU A 115 7.14 -2.14 -6.08
CA GLU A 115 7.94 -3.34 -6.34
C GLU A 115 9.14 -3.08 -7.25
N ARG A 116 8.94 -2.27 -8.29
CA ARG A 116 9.94 -2.12 -9.37
C ARG A 116 10.90 -0.94 -9.18
N ASN A 117 10.54 0.06 -8.37
CA ASN A 117 11.23 1.35 -8.42
C ASN A 117 11.94 1.78 -7.12
N LEU A 118 12.02 0.92 -6.10
CA LEU A 118 12.81 1.22 -4.89
C LEU A 118 14.28 1.50 -5.20
N GLY A 119 14.83 0.87 -6.22
CA GLY A 119 16.21 1.09 -6.70
C GLY A 119 16.43 2.46 -7.35
N ASN A 120 15.37 3.08 -7.88
CA ASN A 120 15.42 4.38 -8.56
C ASN A 120 15.30 5.57 -7.59
N LEU A 121 15.02 5.32 -6.31
CA LEU A 121 14.96 6.36 -5.29
C LEU A 121 16.36 6.92 -4.97
N THR A 122 16.40 8.21 -4.62
CA THR A 122 17.57 8.79 -3.98
C THR A 122 17.90 8.06 -2.67
N ASP A 123 19.18 8.09 -2.24
CA ASP A 123 19.57 7.41 -1.01
C ASP A 123 18.79 7.87 0.23
N PRO A 124 18.50 9.18 0.43
CA PRO A 124 17.67 9.64 1.53
C PRO A 124 16.24 9.08 1.48
N ASP A 125 15.58 9.18 0.31
CA ASP A 125 14.21 8.71 0.11
C ASP A 125 14.11 7.19 0.30
N ARG A 126 15.07 6.45 -0.27
CA ARG A 126 15.15 4.99 -0.12
C ARG A 126 15.29 4.57 1.35
N ARG A 127 16.13 5.27 2.14
CA ARG A 127 16.25 5.01 3.58
C ARG A 127 14.96 5.29 4.33
N ARG A 128 14.28 6.39 3.99
CA ARG A 128 12.99 6.78 4.60
C ARG A 128 11.92 5.74 4.30
N VAL A 129 11.71 5.40 3.03
CA VAL A 129 10.72 4.40 2.59
C VAL A 129 10.97 3.05 3.25
N ARG A 130 12.21 2.54 3.21
CA ARG A 130 12.56 1.27 3.88
C ARG A 130 12.35 1.31 5.40
N GLY A 131 12.58 2.46 6.03
CA GLY A 131 12.31 2.66 7.46
C GLY A 131 10.83 2.52 7.78
N LEU A 132 9.96 3.17 6.99
CA LEU A 132 8.51 3.11 7.13
C LEU A 132 7.98 1.69 6.87
N GLN A 133 8.46 1.05 5.80
CA GLN A 133 8.08 -0.33 5.46
C GLN A 133 8.45 -1.32 6.57
N ARG A 134 9.66 -1.22 7.14
CA ARG A 134 10.05 -2.07 8.29
C ARG A 134 9.09 -1.88 9.46
N ARG A 135 8.78 -0.65 9.83
CA ARG A 135 7.83 -0.37 10.93
C ARG A 135 6.44 -0.93 10.65
N TYR A 136 5.98 -0.88 9.40
CA TYR A 136 4.70 -1.49 9.02
C TYR A 136 4.75 -3.02 9.15
N VAL A 137 5.84 -3.66 8.72
CA VAL A 137 6.05 -5.11 8.93
C VAL A 137 6.04 -5.46 10.41
N GLU A 138 6.65 -4.63 11.30
CA GLU A 138 6.61 -4.88 12.75
C GLU A 138 5.18 -4.91 13.31
N VAL A 139 4.27 -4.06 12.84
CA VAL A 139 2.86 -4.09 13.24
C VAL A 139 2.26 -5.46 12.92
N TRP A 140 2.56 -6.02 11.75
CA TRP A 140 2.08 -7.35 11.36
C TRP A 140 2.73 -8.47 12.16
N VAL A 141 4.04 -8.40 12.38
CA VAL A 141 4.77 -9.39 13.17
C VAL A 141 4.17 -9.52 14.56
N GLN A 142 3.94 -8.38 15.24
CA GLN A 142 3.32 -8.37 16.56
C GLN A 142 1.91 -8.96 16.51
N ALA A 143 1.07 -8.55 15.56
CA ALA A 143 -0.29 -9.08 15.41
C ALA A 143 -0.31 -10.60 15.16
N ILE A 144 0.64 -11.13 14.37
CA ILE A 144 0.77 -12.57 14.12
C ILE A 144 1.18 -13.29 15.40
N GLN A 145 2.15 -12.78 16.15
CA GLN A 145 2.60 -13.39 17.41
C GLN A 145 1.51 -13.40 18.49
N ASP A 146 0.66 -12.38 18.53
CA ASP A 146 -0.46 -12.31 19.47
C ASP A 146 -1.54 -13.36 19.18
N VAL A 147 -1.68 -13.78 17.91
CA VAL A 147 -2.71 -14.76 17.47
C VAL A 147 -2.15 -16.17 17.38
N VAL A 148 -0.94 -16.34 16.88
CA VAL A 148 -0.30 -17.65 16.65
C VAL A 148 0.65 -17.94 17.79
N ARG A 149 0.15 -18.70 18.78
CA ARG A 149 0.94 -19.01 19.98
C ARG A 149 2.19 -19.82 19.63
N GLY A 150 3.34 -19.38 20.16
CA GLY A 150 4.61 -20.08 20.00
C GLY A 150 5.35 -19.82 18.69
N ILE A 151 4.80 -19.01 17.78
CA ILE A 151 5.55 -18.60 16.59
C ILE A 151 6.70 -17.68 16.98
N ASP A 152 7.90 -17.96 16.49
CA ASP A 152 9.05 -17.10 16.71
C ASP A 152 8.98 -15.85 15.79
N GLU A 153 9.74 -14.82 16.14
CA GLU A 153 9.74 -13.54 15.39
C GLU A 153 10.21 -13.72 13.92
N PRO A 154 11.27 -14.49 13.60
CA PRO A 154 11.66 -14.74 12.21
C PRO A 154 10.56 -15.42 11.39
N SER A 155 9.86 -16.40 11.94
CA SER A 155 8.75 -17.09 11.27
C SER A 155 7.54 -16.18 11.07
N ALA A 156 7.17 -15.38 12.09
CA ALA A 156 6.11 -14.38 11.97
C ALA A 156 6.43 -13.35 10.89
N ARG A 157 7.67 -12.89 10.78
CA ARG A 157 8.14 -11.97 9.75
C ARG A 157 8.07 -12.60 8.36
N ALA A 158 8.47 -13.85 8.22
CA ALA A 158 8.37 -14.58 6.96
C ALA A 158 6.90 -14.73 6.53
N ALA A 159 6.01 -15.07 7.46
CA ALA A 159 4.56 -15.17 7.22
C ALA A 159 3.96 -13.83 6.77
N ALA A 160 4.33 -12.72 7.41
CA ALA A 160 3.91 -11.37 7.00
C ALA A 160 4.33 -11.06 5.55
N HIS A 161 5.60 -11.32 5.20
CA HIS A 161 6.08 -11.11 3.83
C HIS A 161 5.40 -12.02 2.80
N ALA A 162 5.14 -13.29 3.13
CA ALA A 162 4.42 -14.21 2.27
C ALA A 162 2.99 -13.72 1.97
N VAL A 163 2.29 -13.21 2.99
CA VAL A 163 0.95 -12.64 2.84
C VAL A 163 0.97 -11.33 2.04
N PHE A 164 1.98 -10.49 2.22
CA PHE A 164 2.14 -9.31 1.36
C PHE A 164 2.33 -9.72 -0.11
N GLY A 165 3.16 -10.73 -0.40
CA GLY A 165 3.31 -11.24 -1.76
C GLY A 165 2.00 -11.77 -2.35
N LEU A 166 1.22 -12.51 -1.55
CA LEU A 166 -0.09 -13.00 -1.94
C LEU A 166 -1.06 -11.84 -2.27
N ILE A 167 -1.17 -10.84 -1.39
CA ILE A 167 -2.09 -9.72 -1.57
C ILE A 167 -1.62 -8.82 -2.73
N ASN A 168 -0.32 -8.54 -2.83
CA ASN A 168 0.25 -7.67 -3.85
C ASN A 168 0.30 -8.31 -5.25
N SER A 169 -0.12 -9.57 -5.41
CA SER A 169 -0.29 -10.19 -6.73
C SER A 169 -1.44 -9.60 -7.57
N THR A 170 -2.24 -8.71 -6.99
CA THR A 170 -3.44 -8.09 -7.59
C THR A 170 -3.23 -7.43 -8.96
N PRO A 171 -2.10 -6.76 -9.28
CA PRO A 171 -1.89 -6.21 -10.62
C PRO A 171 -1.94 -7.26 -11.75
N HIS A 172 -1.69 -8.53 -11.40
CA HIS A 172 -1.58 -9.65 -12.36
C HIS A 172 -2.82 -10.55 -12.40
N SER A 173 -3.84 -10.30 -11.56
CA SER A 173 -4.93 -11.26 -11.28
C SER A 173 -6.34 -10.70 -11.53
N ARG A 174 -6.54 -9.85 -12.55
CA ARG A 174 -7.83 -9.19 -12.85
C ARG A 174 -8.77 -10.09 -13.67
N HIS A 175 -9.20 -11.23 -13.10
CA HIS A 175 -10.10 -12.18 -13.80
C HIS A 175 -11.49 -12.27 -13.17
N ILE A 176 -11.69 -11.70 -12.00
CA ILE A 176 -12.96 -11.65 -11.26
C ILE A 176 -13.22 -10.22 -10.77
N ASP A 177 -14.44 -9.94 -10.34
CA ASP A 177 -14.78 -8.59 -9.85
C ASP A 177 -14.05 -8.25 -8.55
N ARG A 178 -14.04 -6.93 -8.20
CA ARG A 178 -13.31 -6.41 -7.04
C ARG A 178 -13.76 -7.04 -5.72
N ALA A 179 -15.07 -7.25 -5.55
CA ALA A 179 -15.63 -7.77 -4.30
C ALA A 179 -15.28 -9.26 -4.12
N GLU A 180 -15.38 -10.03 -5.19
CA GLU A 180 -14.98 -11.44 -5.23
C GLU A 180 -13.48 -11.59 -4.96
N MET A 181 -12.63 -10.76 -5.59
CA MET A 181 -11.19 -10.75 -5.38
C MET A 181 -10.86 -10.37 -3.93
N ALA A 182 -11.49 -9.35 -3.37
CA ALA A 182 -11.28 -8.95 -1.98
C ALA A 182 -11.64 -10.10 -1.02
N ALA A 183 -12.77 -10.74 -1.23
CA ALA A 183 -13.20 -11.88 -0.41
C ALA A 183 -12.25 -13.07 -0.51
N LEU A 184 -11.75 -13.36 -1.73
CA LEU A 184 -10.80 -14.44 -1.98
C LEU A 184 -9.47 -14.17 -1.26
N LEU A 185 -8.88 -13.00 -1.48
CA LEU A 185 -7.58 -12.63 -0.89
C LEU A 185 -7.64 -12.60 0.65
N ARG A 186 -8.73 -12.05 1.22
CA ARG A 186 -8.92 -12.06 2.68
C ARG A 186 -8.96 -13.48 3.23
N ARG A 187 -9.74 -14.38 2.62
CA ARG A 187 -9.79 -15.79 3.06
C ARG A 187 -8.43 -16.47 2.96
N MET A 188 -7.74 -16.32 1.82
CA MET A 188 -6.43 -16.94 1.60
C MET A 188 -5.37 -16.40 2.58
N ALA A 189 -5.31 -15.08 2.77
CA ALA A 189 -4.34 -14.45 3.67
C ALA A 189 -4.56 -14.88 5.13
N VAL A 190 -5.80 -14.84 5.60
CA VAL A 190 -6.13 -15.27 6.97
C VAL A 190 -5.83 -16.77 7.15
N ALA A 191 -6.19 -17.61 6.18
CA ALA A 191 -5.91 -19.05 6.24
C ALA A 191 -4.40 -19.33 6.27
N ALA A 192 -3.60 -18.62 5.47
CA ALA A 192 -2.14 -18.75 5.45
C ALA A 192 -1.50 -18.36 6.79
N LEU A 193 -2.01 -17.34 7.46
CA LEU A 193 -1.51 -16.89 8.76
C LEU A 193 -1.94 -17.82 9.91
N LEU A 194 -3.20 -18.27 9.91
CA LEU A 194 -3.72 -19.15 10.96
C LEU A 194 -3.31 -20.61 10.81
N GLY A 195 -2.97 -21.05 9.60
CA GLY A 195 -2.45 -22.39 9.32
C GLY A 195 -1.05 -22.69 9.91
N GLN A 196 -0.40 -21.69 10.54
CA GLN A 196 0.84 -21.85 11.30
C GLN A 196 0.61 -22.41 12.72
N ARG A 197 -0.65 -22.69 13.08
CA ARG A 197 -1.00 -23.28 14.37
C ARG A 197 -0.81 -24.81 14.29
N GLU A 198 0.25 -25.34 14.86
CA GLU A 198 0.38 -26.75 15.25
C GLU A 198 0.06 -26.92 16.74
#